data_86408943c389352007ba962f2288391f
#
_entry.id   86408943c389352007ba962f2288391f
#
_cell.length_a   1.000
_cell.length_b   1.000
_cell.length_c   1.000
_cell.angle_alpha   90.00
_cell.angle_beta   90.00
_cell.angle_gamma   90.00
#
_symmetry.space_group_name_H-M   'P 1'
#
loop_
_entity.id
_entity.type
_entity.pdbx_description
1 polymer ?
#
loop_
_entity_poly.entity_id
_entity_poly.type
_entity_poly.pdbx_seq_one_letter_code
_entity_poly.pdbx_strand_id
1 'polypeptide(L)'
;MEIFDLAIAFVWEYDSDFIEFIEKILQEEDLSTYIIKEHNIQDVTERVRERKLSFRFYIDRASDVNPAFEELARILSRRRTIIINLYKKVQHAIDKASMHLEFINAGLNVPYSIIIPPHSELEEVKLTIEDLSILGRPFIIKPCNTTGGGIGVVTGAETLREIFQERITNSNDKYLIQEKVYPTMLDGRRAWFRCFWAFGKPVAMWWDDLTHLYEELTEDEMINYGLRKLLHKTRTIAKITGLDFFSTEIVLNNKNLFVVVDYVNDQCDMRIKSKHFNGVPDNVVYQIIHNLKNYIIKTKRLESII
;
A
#
# COMPACT_ATOMS: atom_id res chain seq x y z
N MET A 1 -24.78 -24.91 -2.70
CA MET A 1 -23.85 -23.82 -2.33
C MET A 1 -23.23 -23.28 -3.62
N GLU A 2 -23.47 -22.01 -3.89
CA GLU A 2 -22.83 -21.31 -5.01
C GLU A 2 -21.37 -20.98 -4.63
N ILE A 3 -20.45 -21.14 -5.57
CA ILE A 3 -19.02 -20.89 -5.34
C ILE A 3 -18.50 -20.01 -6.47
N PHE A 4 -17.94 -18.87 -6.12
CA PHE A 4 -17.26 -17.97 -7.06
C PHE A 4 -15.74 -18.00 -6.85
N ASP A 5 -15.01 -17.78 -7.91
CA ASP A 5 -13.55 -17.76 -7.85
C ASP A 5 -13.03 -16.53 -7.11
N LEU A 6 -13.54 -15.34 -7.43
CA LEU A 6 -13.15 -14.10 -6.80
C LEU A 6 -14.36 -13.26 -6.40
N ALA A 7 -14.42 -12.85 -5.13
CA ALA A 7 -15.30 -11.76 -4.71
C ALA A 7 -14.48 -10.49 -4.48
N ILE A 8 -15.04 -9.33 -4.85
CA ILE A 8 -14.42 -8.01 -4.68
C ILE A 8 -15.42 -7.11 -3.98
N ALA A 9 -15.05 -6.61 -2.80
CA ALA A 9 -15.80 -5.59 -2.08
C ALA A 9 -15.14 -4.22 -2.28
N PHE A 10 -15.92 -3.21 -2.66
CA PHE A 10 -15.44 -1.84 -2.78
C PHE A 10 -16.57 -0.83 -2.59
N VAL A 11 -16.20 0.37 -2.11
CA VAL A 11 -17.11 1.50 -1.91
C VAL A 11 -16.65 2.76 -2.62
N TRP A 12 -15.35 2.92 -2.86
CA TRP A 12 -14.81 4.08 -3.53
C TRP A 12 -15.17 4.06 -5.02
N GLU A 13 -15.87 5.09 -5.49
CA GLU A 13 -16.38 5.13 -6.86
C GLU A 13 -15.29 5.06 -7.95
N TYR A 14 -14.11 5.61 -7.66
CA TYR A 14 -12.97 5.60 -8.58
C TYR A 14 -12.28 4.23 -8.73
N ASP A 15 -12.64 3.24 -7.91
CA ASP A 15 -12.21 1.86 -8.11
C ASP A 15 -12.98 1.14 -9.22
N SER A 16 -14.13 1.68 -9.66
CA SER A 16 -15.04 1.01 -10.59
C SER A 16 -14.34 0.52 -11.86
N ASP A 17 -13.51 1.36 -12.48
CA ASP A 17 -12.81 0.97 -13.71
C ASP A 17 -11.81 -0.16 -13.50
N PHE A 18 -11.06 -0.11 -12.41
CA PHE A 18 -10.13 -1.17 -12.03
C PHE A 18 -10.85 -2.50 -11.81
N ILE A 19 -11.98 -2.47 -11.13
CA ILE A 19 -12.79 -3.64 -10.83
C ILE A 19 -13.42 -4.21 -12.11
N GLU A 20 -13.96 -3.38 -13.01
CA GLU A 20 -14.49 -3.80 -14.30
C GLU A 20 -13.43 -4.49 -15.16
N PHE A 21 -12.19 -3.99 -15.14
CA PHE A 21 -11.10 -4.67 -15.85
C PHE A 21 -10.71 -6.00 -15.22
N ILE A 22 -10.74 -6.10 -13.88
CA ILE A 22 -10.52 -7.38 -13.20
C ILE A 22 -11.60 -8.37 -13.65
N GLU A 23 -12.88 -8.00 -13.59
CA GLU A 23 -13.99 -8.87 -14.00
C GLU A 23 -13.81 -9.36 -15.45
N LYS A 24 -13.60 -8.41 -16.37
CA LYS A 24 -13.42 -8.72 -17.79
C LYS A 24 -12.28 -9.73 -18.03
N ILE A 25 -11.09 -9.45 -17.49
CA ILE A 25 -9.90 -10.30 -17.71
C ILE A 25 -10.04 -11.68 -17.06
N LEU A 26 -10.73 -11.78 -15.94
CA LEU A 26 -10.97 -13.04 -15.25
C LEU A 26 -12.05 -13.86 -15.98
N GLN A 27 -13.12 -13.22 -16.44
CA GLN A 27 -14.19 -13.90 -17.19
C GLN A 27 -13.72 -14.41 -18.55
N GLU A 28 -12.77 -13.76 -19.21
CA GLU A 28 -12.11 -14.27 -20.41
C GLU A 28 -11.39 -15.62 -20.20
N GLU A 29 -11.09 -15.97 -18.96
CA GLU A 29 -10.43 -17.23 -18.55
C GLU A 29 -11.40 -18.16 -17.78
N ASP A 30 -12.70 -18.00 -17.96
CA ASP A 30 -13.75 -18.79 -17.30
C ASP A 30 -13.67 -18.75 -15.75
N LEU A 31 -13.12 -17.66 -15.19
CA LEU A 31 -13.09 -17.41 -13.75
C LEU A 31 -14.31 -16.59 -13.34
N SER A 32 -15.08 -17.09 -12.38
CA SER A 32 -16.29 -16.44 -11.91
C SER A 32 -15.97 -15.33 -10.90
N THR A 33 -16.60 -14.17 -11.09
CA THR A 33 -16.46 -12.99 -10.22
C THR A 33 -17.77 -12.66 -9.51
N TYR A 34 -17.67 -12.03 -8.33
CA TYR A 34 -18.82 -11.56 -7.56
C TYR A 34 -18.51 -10.18 -6.96
N ILE A 35 -19.31 -9.18 -7.31
CA ILE A 35 -19.12 -7.81 -6.82
C ILE A 35 -20.00 -7.55 -5.58
N ILE A 36 -19.36 -7.01 -4.54
CA ILE A 36 -19.97 -6.71 -3.26
C ILE A 36 -19.92 -5.20 -3.03
N LYS A 37 -21.09 -4.59 -2.90
CA LYS A 37 -21.28 -3.16 -2.65
C LYS A 37 -22.23 -2.95 -1.45
N GLU A 38 -22.43 -1.69 -1.07
CA GLU A 38 -23.28 -1.33 0.05
C GLU A 38 -24.71 -1.88 -0.06
N HIS A 39 -25.26 -1.97 -1.27
CA HIS A 39 -26.64 -2.44 -1.47
C HIS A 39 -26.82 -3.95 -1.30
N ASN A 40 -25.75 -4.77 -1.38
CA ASN A 40 -25.86 -6.22 -1.27
C ASN A 40 -25.03 -6.86 -0.14
N ILE A 41 -24.23 -6.09 0.59
CA ILE A 41 -23.31 -6.62 1.64
C ILE A 41 -24.07 -7.42 2.71
N GLN A 42 -25.26 -6.99 3.11
CA GLN A 42 -26.05 -7.68 4.13
C GLN A 42 -26.52 -9.05 3.65
N ASP A 43 -27.13 -9.11 2.44
CA ASP A 43 -27.55 -10.38 1.81
C ASP A 43 -26.38 -11.33 1.62
N VAL A 44 -25.27 -10.83 1.09
CA VAL A 44 -24.06 -11.62 0.89
C VAL A 44 -23.54 -12.19 2.20
N THR A 45 -23.46 -11.36 3.25
CA THR A 45 -22.99 -11.79 4.56
C THR A 45 -23.86 -12.91 5.14
N GLU A 46 -25.19 -12.78 5.02
CA GLU A 46 -26.12 -13.79 5.50
C GLU A 46 -26.01 -15.09 4.69
N ARG A 47 -26.01 -15.02 3.36
CA ARG A 47 -25.85 -16.19 2.49
C ARG A 47 -24.49 -16.90 2.72
N VAL A 48 -23.43 -16.15 2.96
CA VAL A 48 -22.14 -16.71 3.34
C VAL A 48 -22.25 -17.38 4.72
N ARG A 49 -22.88 -16.74 5.72
CA ARG A 49 -23.09 -17.32 7.06
C ARG A 49 -23.84 -18.65 6.99
N GLU A 50 -24.90 -18.71 6.20
CA GLU A 50 -25.72 -19.89 5.98
C GLU A 50 -25.09 -20.97 5.07
N ARG A 51 -23.87 -20.75 4.57
CA ARG A 51 -23.17 -21.64 3.62
C ARG A 51 -23.90 -21.83 2.29
N LYS A 52 -24.73 -20.88 1.89
CA LYS A 52 -25.37 -20.83 0.58
C LYS A 52 -24.45 -20.26 -0.50
N LEU A 53 -23.52 -19.39 -0.09
CA LEU A 53 -22.55 -18.69 -0.93
C LEU A 53 -21.12 -18.85 -0.37
N SER A 54 -20.12 -18.98 -1.25
CA SER A 54 -18.72 -19.11 -0.88
C SER A 54 -17.82 -18.51 -1.95
N PHE A 55 -16.64 -18.05 -1.54
CA PHE A 55 -15.62 -17.46 -2.41
C PHE A 55 -14.29 -18.16 -2.18
N ARG A 56 -13.54 -18.41 -3.27
CA ARG A 56 -12.17 -18.92 -3.17
C ARG A 56 -11.21 -17.81 -2.79
N PHE A 57 -11.36 -16.65 -3.43
CA PHE A 57 -10.57 -15.44 -3.15
C PHE A 57 -11.50 -14.28 -2.80
N TYR A 58 -11.01 -13.39 -1.96
CA TYR A 58 -11.71 -12.16 -1.58
C TYR A 58 -10.75 -11.00 -1.55
N ILE A 59 -11.05 -9.95 -2.32
CA ILE A 59 -10.37 -8.65 -2.27
C ILE A 59 -11.25 -7.70 -1.49
N ASP A 60 -10.69 -7.13 -0.42
CA ASP A 60 -11.35 -6.15 0.41
C ASP A 60 -10.80 -4.75 0.13
N ARG A 61 -11.62 -3.91 -0.49
CA ARG A 61 -11.38 -2.48 -0.73
C ARG A 61 -12.53 -1.65 -0.16
N ALA A 62 -13.14 -2.11 0.93
CA ALA A 62 -14.32 -1.49 1.52
C ALA A 62 -14.26 -1.37 3.04
N SER A 63 -13.69 -2.35 3.75
CA SER A 63 -13.73 -2.41 5.21
C SER A 63 -12.96 -1.28 5.91
N ASP A 64 -11.97 -0.69 5.26
CA ASP A 64 -11.21 0.46 5.77
C ASP A 64 -12.04 1.75 5.82
N VAL A 65 -13.06 1.86 4.97
CA VAL A 65 -13.93 3.04 4.86
C VAL A 65 -15.31 2.77 5.47
N ASN A 66 -15.86 1.55 5.29
CA ASN A 66 -17.19 1.21 5.74
C ASN A 66 -17.19 -0.07 6.61
N PRO A 67 -17.37 0.07 7.95
CA PRO A 67 -17.36 -1.06 8.88
C PRO A 67 -18.39 -2.15 8.59
N ALA A 68 -19.43 -1.88 7.78
CA ALA A 68 -20.42 -2.90 7.40
C ALA A 68 -19.81 -4.10 6.67
N PHE A 69 -18.63 -3.92 6.05
CA PHE A 69 -17.90 -4.99 5.34
C PHE A 69 -17.02 -5.84 6.25
N GLU A 70 -16.62 -5.35 7.41
CA GLU A 70 -15.71 -6.06 8.34
C GLU A 70 -16.27 -7.42 8.78
N GLU A 71 -17.58 -7.52 8.96
CA GLU A 71 -18.19 -8.77 9.39
C GLU A 71 -18.01 -9.87 8.34
N LEU A 72 -18.22 -9.57 7.06
CA LEU A 72 -18.01 -10.50 5.96
C LEU A 72 -16.54 -10.94 5.92
N ALA A 73 -15.59 -9.99 5.95
CA ALA A 73 -14.16 -10.28 5.97
C ALA A 73 -13.78 -11.20 7.14
N ARG A 74 -14.34 -10.95 8.34
CA ARG A 74 -14.14 -11.78 9.54
C ARG A 74 -14.71 -13.19 9.39
N ILE A 75 -15.85 -13.36 8.75
CA ILE A 75 -16.45 -14.68 8.49
C ILE A 75 -15.58 -15.43 7.47
N LEU A 76 -15.19 -14.78 6.37
CA LEU A 76 -14.35 -15.38 5.33
C LEU A 76 -12.97 -15.77 5.84
N SER A 77 -12.34 -14.98 6.72
CA SER A 77 -11.03 -15.29 7.31
C SER A 77 -11.01 -16.57 8.15
N ARG A 78 -12.18 -17.03 8.63
CA ARG A 78 -12.35 -18.29 9.38
C ARG A 78 -12.68 -19.48 8.49
N ARG A 79 -12.68 -19.27 7.16
CA ARG A 79 -12.99 -20.28 6.16
C ARG A 79 -11.76 -20.55 5.27
N ARG A 80 -11.94 -21.33 4.21
CA ARG A 80 -10.88 -21.59 3.22
C ARG A 80 -10.72 -20.50 2.18
N THR A 81 -11.35 -19.32 2.38
CA THR A 81 -11.20 -18.18 1.47
C THR A 81 -9.83 -17.55 1.64
N ILE A 82 -9.14 -17.33 0.54
CA ILE A 82 -7.88 -16.56 0.51
C ILE A 82 -8.23 -15.08 0.45
N ILE A 83 -7.87 -14.35 1.49
CA ILE A 83 -8.17 -12.91 1.62
C ILE A 83 -6.95 -12.10 1.19
N ILE A 84 -7.16 -11.20 0.27
CA ILE A 84 -6.18 -10.26 -0.31
C ILE A 84 -6.57 -8.83 0.11
N ASN A 85 -5.89 -8.15 1.02
CA ASN A 85 -4.87 -8.64 1.94
C ASN A 85 -5.54 -9.06 3.27
N LEU A 86 -4.92 -9.97 4.00
CA LEU A 86 -5.47 -10.39 5.28
C LEU A 86 -5.39 -9.22 6.29
N TYR A 87 -6.52 -8.83 6.86
CA TYR A 87 -6.68 -7.66 7.74
C TYR A 87 -5.61 -7.55 8.85
N LYS A 88 -5.33 -8.63 9.55
CA LYS A 88 -4.29 -8.64 10.59
C LYS A 88 -2.90 -8.28 10.08
N LYS A 89 -2.57 -8.68 8.85
CA LYS A 89 -1.29 -8.32 8.21
C LYS A 89 -1.30 -6.86 7.77
N VAL A 90 -2.44 -6.37 7.29
CA VAL A 90 -2.61 -4.95 6.92
C VAL A 90 -2.39 -4.07 8.12
N GLN A 91 -3.07 -4.33 9.25
CA GLN A 91 -2.91 -3.54 10.47
C GLN A 91 -1.46 -3.46 10.96
N HIS A 92 -0.70 -4.55 10.81
CA HIS A 92 0.72 -4.54 11.13
C HIS A 92 1.53 -3.71 10.11
N ALA A 93 1.26 -3.90 8.83
CA ALA A 93 2.02 -3.27 7.75
C ALA A 93 1.79 -1.76 7.61
N ILE A 94 0.63 -1.25 8.02
CA ILE A 94 0.33 0.20 7.98
C ILE A 94 0.92 0.97 9.16
N ASP A 95 1.30 0.31 10.26
CA ASP A 95 2.01 0.97 11.38
C ASP A 95 3.43 1.35 10.96
N LYS A 96 3.61 2.63 10.61
CA LYS A 96 4.88 3.17 10.12
C LYS A 96 6.01 3.03 11.12
N ALA A 97 5.73 3.04 12.43
CA ALA A 97 6.76 2.87 13.46
C ALA A 97 7.29 1.43 13.46
N SER A 98 6.40 0.44 13.41
CA SER A 98 6.78 -0.97 13.33
C SER A 98 7.53 -1.26 12.04
N MET A 99 7.02 -0.81 10.90
CA MET A 99 7.66 -1.02 9.61
C MET A 99 9.03 -0.35 9.53
N HIS A 100 9.20 0.83 10.14
CA HIS A 100 10.51 1.50 10.19
C HIS A 100 11.58 0.60 10.83
N LEU A 101 11.27 0.02 11.99
CA LEU A 101 12.19 -0.85 12.71
C LEU A 101 12.45 -2.16 11.95
N GLU A 102 11.42 -2.76 11.38
CA GLU A 102 11.56 -4.00 10.61
C GLU A 102 12.36 -3.79 9.32
N PHE A 103 12.20 -2.65 8.66
CA PHE A 103 12.97 -2.33 7.46
C PHE A 103 14.45 -2.12 7.77
N ILE A 104 14.78 -1.45 8.88
CA ILE A 104 16.17 -1.33 9.35
C ILE A 104 16.76 -2.73 9.61
N ASN A 105 16.03 -3.59 10.35
CA ASN A 105 16.48 -4.94 10.65
C ASN A 105 16.67 -5.80 9.40
N ALA A 106 15.91 -5.57 8.36
CA ALA A 106 16.03 -6.26 7.07
C ALA A 106 17.10 -5.66 6.14
N GLY A 107 17.83 -4.64 6.57
CA GLY A 107 18.87 -3.97 5.79
C GLY A 107 18.34 -3.05 4.67
N LEU A 108 17.09 -2.61 4.77
CA LEU A 108 16.57 -1.57 3.90
C LEU A 108 17.04 -0.20 4.40
N ASN A 109 17.38 0.69 3.48
CA ASN A 109 17.62 2.07 3.87
C ASN A 109 16.28 2.78 4.04
N VAL A 110 16.11 3.41 5.18
CA VAL A 110 14.98 4.29 5.51
C VAL A 110 15.55 5.64 5.96
N PRO A 111 14.80 6.74 5.88
CA PRO A 111 15.26 8.02 6.40
C PRO A 111 15.53 7.94 7.91
N TYR A 112 16.48 8.73 8.40
CA TYR A 112 16.62 8.90 9.85
C TYR A 112 15.29 9.35 10.45
N SER A 113 14.87 8.69 11.52
CA SER A 113 13.54 8.95 12.09
C SER A 113 13.56 8.80 13.60
N ILE A 114 12.78 9.66 14.26
CA ILE A 114 12.52 9.61 15.69
C ILE A 114 11.06 9.19 15.86
N ILE A 115 10.83 8.10 16.59
CA ILE A 115 9.49 7.63 16.90
C ILE A 115 9.06 8.27 18.22
N ILE A 116 7.94 8.97 18.19
CA ILE A 116 7.38 9.69 19.34
C ILE A 116 6.07 8.99 19.75
N PRO A 117 5.88 8.68 21.05
CA PRO A 117 4.66 8.06 21.55
C PRO A 117 3.45 8.98 21.41
N PRO A 118 2.22 8.45 21.50
CA PRO A 118 0.99 9.23 21.52
C PRO A 118 1.02 10.32 22.61
N HIS A 119 0.40 11.46 22.33
CA HIS A 119 0.28 12.53 23.34
C HIS A 119 -0.54 12.08 24.57
N SER A 120 -1.56 11.24 24.35
CA SER A 120 -2.37 10.64 25.41
C SER A 120 -1.58 9.71 26.36
N GLU A 121 -0.44 9.15 25.93
CA GLU A 121 0.41 8.28 26.72
C GLU A 121 1.56 9.09 27.39
N LEU A 122 2.09 10.08 26.69
CA LEU A 122 3.21 10.90 27.14
C LEU A 122 3.05 12.34 26.63
N GLU A 123 2.64 13.26 27.49
CA GLU A 123 2.41 14.66 27.11
C GLU A 123 3.72 15.34 26.68
N GLU A 124 4.75 15.26 27.50
CA GLU A 124 6.04 15.89 27.25
C GLU A 124 7.04 14.92 26.62
N VAL A 125 7.58 15.30 25.49
CA VAL A 125 8.68 14.57 24.83
C VAL A 125 9.92 15.46 24.82
N LYS A 126 11.03 14.93 25.31
CA LYS A 126 12.32 15.63 25.28
C LYS A 126 13.09 15.18 24.04
N LEU A 127 13.28 16.10 23.09
CA LEU A 127 14.16 15.92 21.95
C LEU A 127 15.46 16.69 22.24
N THR A 128 16.58 16.05 21.99
CA THR A 128 17.90 16.67 22.18
C THR A 128 18.26 17.54 20.98
N ILE A 129 19.19 18.48 21.18
CA ILE A 129 19.74 19.27 20.06
C ILE A 129 20.42 18.34 19.05
N GLU A 130 21.01 17.27 19.51
CA GLU A 130 21.67 16.26 18.66
C GLU A 130 20.67 15.54 17.75
N ASP A 131 19.53 15.10 18.30
CA ASP A 131 18.41 14.51 17.53
C ASP A 131 17.96 15.44 16.41
N LEU A 132 17.74 16.72 16.74
CA LEU A 132 17.31 17.73 15.78
C LEU A 132 18.38 18.08 14.75
N SER A 133 19.66 18.01 15.13
CA SER A 133 20.79 18.25 14.21
C SER A 133 20.88 17.14 13.16
N ILE A 134 20.67 15.88 13.55
CA ILE A 134 20.69 14.75 12.62
C ILE A 134 19.46 14.79 11.73
N LEU A 135 18.29 15.11 12.29
CA LEU A 135 17.04 15.21 11.54
C LEU A 135 17.10 16.26 10.43
N GLY A 136 17.80 17.36 10.66
CA GLY A 136 17.91 18.50 9.73
C GLY A 136 16.64 19.33 9.63
N ARG A 137 16.66 20.33 8.74
CA ARG A 137 15.51 21.22 8.46
C ARG A 137 15.42 21.49 6.95
N PRO A 138 14.21 21.52 6.36
CA PRO A 138 12.96 21.07 6.97
C PRO A 138 12.92 19.54 7.16
N PHE A 139 12.07 19.08 8.09
CA PHE A 139 11.81 17.66 8.34
C PHE A 139 10.35 17.31 8.08
N ILE A 140 10.00 16.05 8.21
CA ILE A 140 8.65 15.53 7.96
C ILE A 140 8.06 15.00 9.26
N ILE A 141 6.79 15.32 9.51
CA ILE A 141 6.00 14.77 10.62
C ILE A 141 4.94 13.85 10.01
N LYS A 142 4.91 12.58 10.42
CA LYS A 142 3.95 11.59 9.91
C LYS A 142 3.24 10.89 11.07
N PRO A 143 1.90 10.84 11.10
CA PRO A 143 1.19 9.93 11.99
C PRO A 143 1.47 8.49 11.58
N CYS A 144 1.64 7.57 12.55
CA CYS A 144 2.08 6.21 12.26
C CYS A 144 0.95 5.32 11.76
N ASN A 145 -0.27 5.49 12.29
CA ASN A 145 -1.41 4.60 11.98
C ASN A 145 -2.42 5.21 11.00
N THR A 146 -2.35 6.51 10.77
CA THR A 146 -3.18 7.17 9.76
C THR A 146 -2.61 6.89 8.38
N THR A 147 -3.41 6.28 7.51
CA THR A 147 -3.01 5.88 6.16
C THR A 147 -3.88 6.54 5.10
N GLY A 148 -3.29 6.73 3.92
CA GLY A 148 -3.97 7.26 2.74
C GLY A 148 -3.95 8.78 2.61
N GLY A 149 -3.75 9.26 1.39
CA GLY A 149 -3.90 10.66 0.99
C GLY A 149 -3.00 11.69 1.67
N GLY A 150 -1.99 11.28 2.44
CA GLY A 150 -1.11 12.23 3.16
C GLY A 150 -1.78 12.96 4.33
N ILE A 151 -2.92 12.47 4.82
CA ILE A 151 -3.65 13.10 5.93
C ILE A 151 -2.75 13.18 7.18
N GLY A 152 -2.64 14.37 7.76
CA GLY A 152 -1.81 14.63 8.96
C GLY A 152 -0.30 14.62 8.71
N VAL A 153 0.15 14.54 7.45
CA VAL A 153 1.57 14.61 7.09
C VAL A 153 1.99 16.05 6.87
N VAL A 154 3.00 16.50 7.63
CA VAL A 154 3.64 17.83 7.45
C VAL A 154 5.01 17.63 6.80
N THR A 155 5.17 18.11 5.57
CA THR A 155 6.38 17.86 4.74
C THR A 155 7.46 18.94 4.84
N GLY A 156 7.19 20.03 5.56
CA GLY A 156 8.08 21.19 5.63
C GLY A 156 8.22 21.76 7.05
N ALA A 157 8.14 20.89 8.07
CA ALA A 157 8.27 21.31 9.45
C ALA A 157 9.69 21.78 9.78
N GLU A 158 9.83 22.83 10.56
CA GLU A 158 11.12 23.42 10.94
C GLU A 158 11.29 23.55 12.45
N THR A 159 10.22 23.40 13.21
CA THR A 159 10.19 23.72 14.64
C THR A 159 9.61 22.58 15.50
N LEU A 160 10.07 22.50 16.76
CA LEU A 160 9.48 21.60 17.76
C LEU A 160 8.00 21.89 18.02
N ARG A 161 7.59 23.17 17.90
CA ARG A 161 6.21 23.55 18.12
C ARG A 161 5.26 22.84 17.16
N GLU A 162 5.65 22.66 15.89
CA GLU A 162 4.86 21.94 14.91
C GLU A 162 4.67 20.48 15.30
N ILE A 163 5.74 19.83 15.81
CA ILE A 163 5.65 18.46 16.32
C ILE A 163 4.62 18.35 17.46
N PHE A 164 4.66 19.27 18.40
CA PHE A 164 3.73 19.25 19.54
C PHE A 164 2.30 19.54 19.11
N GLN A 165 2.09 20.46 18.18
CA GLN A 165 0.76 20.77 17.65
C GLN A 165 0.12 19.57 16.94
N GLU A 166 0.86 18.88 16.09
CA GLU A 166 0.37 17.70 15.39
C GLU A 166 0.03 16.55 16.37
N ARG A 167 0.87 16.33 17.38
CA ARG A 167 0.60 15.32 18.42
C ARG A 167 -0.67 15.59 19.23
N ILE A 168 -1.00 16.85 19.48
CA ILE A 168 -2.23 17.21 20.18
C ILE A 168 -3.45 16.99 19.27
N THR A 169 -3.33 17.29 17.98
CA THR A 169 -4.43 17.16 17.02
C THR A 169 -4.89 15.70 16.87
N ASN A 170 -3.95 14.76 16.86
CA ASN A 170 -4.27 13.32 16.86
C ASN A 170 -3.57 12.63 18.03
N SER A 171 -4.11 12.85 19.23
CA SER A 171 -3.47 12.55 20.51
C SER A 171 -3.25 11.07 20.77
N ASN A 172 -3.95 10.18 20.07
CA ASN A 172 -3.86 8.72 20.24
C ASN A 172 -2.92 8.04 19.24
N ASP A 173 -2.34 8.79 18.28
CA ASP A 173 -1.42 8.21 17.33
C ASP A 173 0.05 8.46 17.73
N LYS A 174 0.91 7.49 17.39
CA LYS A 174 2.37 7.65 17.39
C LYS A 174 2.78 8.52 16.21
N TYR A 175 3.89 9.19 16.32
CA TYR A 175 4.43 10.01 15.24
C TYR A 175 5.84 9.58 14.86
N LEU A 176 6.09 9.59 13.56
CA LEU A 176 7.42 9.43 12.98
C LEU A 176 7.90 10.81 12.54
N ILE A 177 8.93 11.33 13.22
CA ILE A 177 9.61 12.57 12.84
C ILE A 177 10.80 12.17 11.99
N GLN A 178 10.81 12.55 10.73
CA GLN A 178 11.66 11.95 9.72
C GLN A 178 12.48 13.00 8.98
N GLU A 179 13.76 12.73 8.74
CA GLU A 179 14.57 13.57 7.84
C GLU A 179 13.93 13.66 6.46
N LYS A 180 14.04 14.81 5.83
CA LYS A 180 13.59 14.98 4.44
C LYS A 180 14.62 14.42 3.47
N VAL A 181 14.23 13.41 2.70
CA VAL A 181 15.07 12.81 1.67
C VAL A 181 14.94 13.58 0.36
N TYR A 182 16.05 13.95 -0.23
CA TYR A 182 16.10 14.63 -1.52
C TYR A 182 16.54 13.64 -2.61
N PRO A 183 15.73 13.47 -3.67
CA PRO A 183 16.10 12.60 -4.78
C PRO A 183 17.25 13.19 -5.59
N THR A 184 18.09 12.32 -6.15
CA THR A 184 18.98 12.72 -7.25
C THR A 184 18.17 13.00 -8.51
N MET A 185 18.79 13.66 -9.50
CA MET A 185 18.18 13.87 -10.80
C MET A 185 18.74 12.85 -11.80
N LEU A 186 17.85 12.20 -12.54
CA LEU A 186 18.19 11.30 -13.64
C LEU A 186 17.51 11.84 -14.90
N ASP A 187 18.27 12.30 -15.86
CA ASP A 187 17.80 12.91 -17.11
C ASP A 187 16.70 13.98 -16.90
N GLY A 188 16.93 14.86 -15.93
CA GLY A 188 16.00 15.95 -15.60
C GLY A 188 14.78 15.55 -14.75
N ARG A 189 14.60 14.27 -14.43
CA ARG A 189 13.52 13.77 -13.56
C ARG A 189 14.04 13.50 -12.14
N ARG A 190 13.19 13.75 -11.16
CA ARG A 190 13.47 13.39 -9.76
C ARG A 190 13.45 11.86 -9.63
N ALA A 191 14.52 11.28 -9.11
CA ALA A 191 14.62 9.82 -8.94
C ALA A 191 13.76 9.32 -7.78
N TRP A 192 12.45 9.44 -7.95
CA TRP A 192 11.41 9.02 -7.03
C TRP A 192 10.51 8.01 -7.72
N PHE A 193 10.21 6.90 -7.06
CA PHE A 193 9.55 5.77 -7.67
C PHE A 193 8.41 5.27 -6.80
N ARG A 194 7.25 5.00 -7.41
CA ARG A 194 6.20 4.20 -6.82
C ARG A 194 6.39 2.76 -7.27
N CYS A 195 6.51 1.87 -6.29
CA CYS A 195 6.70 0.45 -6.54
C CYS A 195 5.51 -0.34 -6.00
N PHE A 196 4.96 -1.22 -6.84
CA PHE A 196 3.88 -2.12 -6.46
C PHE A 196 4.42 -3.52 -6.22
N TRP A 197 3.96 -4.17 -5.17
CA TRP A 197 3.97 -5.60 -5.07
C TRP A 197 2.61 -6.11 -5.51
N ALA A 198 2.55 -6.86 -6.59
CA ALA A 198 1.32 -7.30 -7.20
C ALA A 198 1.35 -8.83 -7.38
N PHE A 199 0.79 -9.52 -6.41
CA PHE A 199 0.54 -10.97 -6.45
C PHE A 199 1.78 -11.80 -6.82
N GLY A 200 2.88 -11.55 -6.09
CA GLY A 200 4.15 -12.26 -6.29
C GLY A 200 5.13 -11.59 -7.25
N LYS A 201 4.76 -10.48 -7.90
CA LYS A 201 5.62 -9.75 -8.83
C LYS A 201 5.73 -8.26 -8.46
N PRO A 202 6.96 -7.71 -8.39
CA PRO A 202 7.17 -6.29 -8.23
C PRO A 202 7.02 -5.56 -9.58
N VAL A 203 6.44 -4.36 -9.52
CA VAL A 203 6.32 -3.42 -10.65
C VAL A 203 6.77 -2.05 -10.16
N ALA A 204 7.65 -1.37 -10.88
CA ALA A 204 8.15 -0.05 -10.51
C ALA A 204 7.85 0.98 -11.60
N MET A 205 7.56 2.21 -11.19
CA MET A 205 7.28 3.34 -12.07
C MET A 205 7.95 4.59 -11.55
N TRP A 206 8.19 5.54 -12.43
CA TRP A 206 8.47 6.91 -12.03
C TRP A 206 7.25 7.48 -11.31
N TRP A 207 7.50 8.24 -10.26
CA TRP A 207 6.50 8.94 -9.48
C TRP A 207 7.02 10.33 -9.14
N ASP A 208 6.30 11.35 -9.53
CA ASP A 208 6.64 12.71 -9.14
C ASP A 208 5.93 13.05 -7.82
N ASP A 209 6.70 13.18 -6.75
CA ASP A 209 6.20 13.47 -5.41
C ASP A 209 5.60 14.88 -5.24
N LEU A 210 5.78 15.77 -6.22
CA LEU A 210 5.25 17.13 -6.21
C LEU A 210 3.94 17.25 -6.99
N THR A 211 3.85 16.57 -8.13
CA THR A 211 2.69 16.64 -9.03
C THR A 211 1.77 15.44 -8.91
N HIS A 212 2.22 14.37 -8.27
CA HIS A 212 1.56 13.08 -8.15
C HIS A 212 1.27 12.43 -9.52
N LEU A 213 2.21 12.61 -10.45
CA LEU A 213 2.11 12.02 -11.78
C LEU A 213 2.97 10.76 -11.90
N TYR A 214 2.39 9.76 -12.55
CA TYR A 214 3.08 8.54 -12.91
C TYR A 214 3.63 8.62 -14.33
N GLU A 215 4.83 8.05 -14.52
CA GLU A 215 5.37 7.72 -15.84
C GLU A 215 5.89 6.28 -15.83
N GLU A 216 5.82 5.65 -17.00
CA GLU A 216 6.35 4.30 -17.16
C GLU A 216 7.87 4.29 -16.99
N LEU A 217 8.37 3.25 -16.36
CA LEU A 217 9.79 2.98 -16.25
C LEU A 217 10.16 1.93 -17.29
N THR A 218 10.95 2.31 -18.28
CA THR A 218 11.36 1.44 -19.37
C THR A 218 12.46 0.45 -18.94
N GLU A 219 12.62 -0.65 -19.67
CA GLU A 219 13.70 -1.63 -19.38
C GLU A 219 15.09 -1.02 -19.60
N ASP A 220 15.23 -0.14 -20.59
CA ASP A 220 16.49 0.57 -20.84
C ASP A 220 16.86 1.49 -19.65
N GLU A 221 15.92 2.21 -19.11
CA GLU A 221 16.13 3.03 -17.90
C GLU A 221 16.47 2.17 -16.69
N MET A 222 15.79 1.03 -16.54
CA MET A 222 16.07 0.06 -15.46
C MET A 222 17.53 -0.42 -15.50
N ILE A 223 18.06 -0.64 -16.71
CA ILE A 223 19.44 -1.07 -16.93
C ILE A 223 20.40 0.11 -16.72
N ASN A 224 20.17 1.20 -17.44
CA ASN A 224 21.10 2.34 -17.52
C ASN A 224 21.31 3.03 -16.16
N TYR A 225 20.25 3.12 -15.35
CA TYR A 225 20.32 3.74 -14.01
C TYR A 225 20.46 2.72 -12.87
N GLY A 226 20.55 1.43 -13.16
CA GLY A 226 20.69 0.37 -12.14
C GLY A 226 19.47 0.22 -11.23
N LEU A 227 18.25 0.51 -11.75
CA LEU A 227 17.02 0.58 -11.00
C LEU A 227 16.39 -0.79 -10.68
N ARG A 228 16.95 -1.89 -11.16
CA ARG A 228 16.50 -3.25 -10.79
C ARG A 228 16.53 -3.50 -9.27
N LYS A 229 17.30 -2.71 -8.54
CA LYS A 229 17.32 -2.72 -7.07
C LYS A 229 15.94 -2.35 -6.45
N LEU A 230 15.12 -1.55 -7.14
CA LEU A 230 13.75 -1.24 -6.73
C LEU A 230 12.92 -2.52 -6.58
N LEU A 231 12.97 -3.39 -7.58
CA LEU A 231 12.24 -4.66 -7.59
C LEU A 231 12.67 -5.59 -6.46
N HIS A 232 13.97 -5.60 -6.15
CA HIS A 232 14.50 -6.39 -5.04
C HIS A 232 14.01 -5.85 -3.69
N LYS A 233 14.07 -4.53 -3.49
CA LYS A 233 13.60 -3.89 -2.25
C LYS A 233 12.09 -4.10 -2.05
N THR A 234 11.28 -3.93 -3.08
CA THR A 234 9.84 -4.21 -3.05
C THR A 234 9.56 -5.66 -2.66
N ARG A 235 10.32 -6.62 -3.19
CA ARG A 235 10.21 -8.03 -2.80
C ARG A 235 10.60 -8.26 -1.33
N THR A 236 11.58 -7.53 -0.82
CA THR A 236 11.97 -7.60 0.60
C THR A 236 10.84 -7.07 1.49
N ILE A 237 10.23 -5.94 1.14
CA ILE A 237 9.07 -5.37 1.84
C ILE A 237 7.92 -6.38 1.85
N ALA A 238 7.62 -7.00 0.70
CA ALA A 238 6.57 -8.02 0.61
C ALA A 238 6.81 -9.24 1.53
N LYS A 239 8.07 -9.65 1.71
CA LYS A 239 8.41 -10.74 2.65
C LYS A 239 8.20 -10.33 4.11
N ILE A 240 8.49 -9.07 4.45
CA ILE A 240 8.30 -8.53 5.80
C ILE A 240 6.81 -8.44 6.12
N THR A 241 6.04 -7.80 5.24
CA THR A 241 4.61 -7.53 5.46
C THR A 241 3.74 -8.78 5.29
N GLY A 242 4.15 -9.70 4.41
CA GLY A 242 3.35 -10.84 3.99
C GLY A 242 2.08 -10.47 3.25
N LEU A 243 1.99 -9.24 2.70
CA LEU A 243 0.87 -8.78 1.89
C LEU A 243 0.99 -9.28 0.44
N ASP A 244 -0.15 -9.50 -0.19
CA ASP A 244 -0.23 -9.93 -1.59
C ASP A 244 -0.28 -8.78 -2.58
N PHE A 245 -0.79 -7.61 -2.14
CA PHE A 245 -0.91 -6.41 -2.96
C PHE A 245 -0.71 -5.16 -2.11
N PHE A 246 0.24 -4.30 -2.46
CA PHE A 246 0.50 -2.99 -1.85
C PHE A 246 1.38 -2.13 -2.75
N SER A 247 1.49 -0.84 -2.43
CA SER A 247 2.50 0.05 -3.00
C SER A 247 3.41 0.65 -1.93
N THR A 248 4.60 1.07 -2.35
CA THR A 248 5.62 1.73 -1.54
C THR A 248 6.33 2.80 -2.36
N GLU A 249 6.91 3.80 -1.71
CA GLU A 249 7.73 4.81 -2.40
C GLU A 249 9.19 4.66 -2.04
N ILE A 250 10.03 4.64 -3.08
CA ILE A 250 11.48 4.47 -2.96
C ILE A 250 12.16 5.60 -3.72
N VAL A 251 13.11 6.26 -3.07
CA VAL A 251 13.88 7.38 -3.61
C VAL A 251 15.34 6.95 -3.81
N LEU A 252 15.91 7.29 -4.95
CA LEU A 252 17.38 7.26 -5.12
C LEU A 252 17.92 8.64 -4.72
N ASN A 253 18.64 8.69 -3.60
CA ASN A 253 19.17 9.94 -3.07
C ASN A 253 20.55 10.31 -3.67
N ASN A 254 21.04 11.49 -3.34
CA ASN A 254 22.34 12.02 -3.80
C ASN A 254 23.56 11.23 -3.29
N LYS A 255 23.38 10.32 -2.33
CA LYS A 255 24.42 9.36 -1.87
C LYS A 255 24.37 8.03 -2.63
N ASN A 256 23.59 7.95 -3.72
CA ASN A 256 23.34 6.75 -4.51
C ASN A 256 22.74 5.58 -3.70
N LEU A 257 21.91 5.90 -2.70
CA LEU A 257 21.19 4.94 -1.89
C LEU A 257 19.71 4.96 -2.26
N PHE A 258 19.13 3.77 -2.42
CA PHE A 258 17.69 3.60 -2.53
C PHE A 258 17.09 3.59 -1.13
N VAL A 259 16.31 4.62 -0.80
CA VAL A 259 15.70 4.88 0.51
C VAL A 259 14.20 4.69 0.40
N VAL A 260 13.61 3.87 1.27
CA VAL A 260 12.15 3.68 1.34
C VAL A 260 11.57 4.82 2.18
N VAL A 261 10.79 5.69 1.56
CA VAL A 261 10.29 6.94 2.19
C VAL A 261 8.81 6.88 2.58
N ASP A 262 8.00 6.14 1.83
CA ASP A 262 6.63 5.78 2.25
C ASP A 262 6.49 4.26 2.23
N TYR A 263 6.12 3.67 3.39
CA TYR A 263 6.43 2.28 3.63
C TYR A 263 5.46 1.33 2.97
N VAL A 264 4.18 1.38 3.34
CA VAL A 264 3.16 0.47 2.81
C VAL A 264 1.83 1.20 2.66
N ASN A 265 1.32 1.18 1.43
CA ASN A 265 -0.03 1.60 1.11
C ASN A 265 -0.81 0.36 0.66
N ASP A 266 -1.72 -0.12 1.51
CA ASP A 266 -2.52 -1.32 1.27
C ASP A 266 -3.58 -1.07 0.21
N GLN A 267 -4.35 0.00 0.35
CA GLN A 267 -5.34 0.40 -0.66
C GLN A 267 -4.64 1.24 -1.74
N CYS A 268 -3.99 0.56 -2.69
CA CYS A 268 -3.34 1.25 -3.80
C CYS A 268 -4.38 2.00 -4.64
N ASP A 269 -4.12 3.27 -4.94
CA ASP A 269 -4.88 4.00 -5.94
C ASP A 269 -4.61 3.38 -7.32
N MET A 270 -5.65 2.80 -7.92
CA MET A 270 -5.60 2.11 -9.22
C MET A 270 -6.41 2.82 -10.29
N ARG A 271 -6.69 4.12 -10.12
CA ARG A 271 -7.30 4.93 -11.17
C ARG A 271 -6.46 4.87 -12.44
N ILE A 272 -7.10 4.65 -13.58
CA ILE A 272 -6.40 4.51 -14.85
C ILE A 272 -6.10 5.87 -15.49
N LYS A 273 -4.91 6.00 -16.09
CA LYS A 273 -4.43 7.26 -16.66
C LYS A 273 -5.26 7.75 -17.83
N SER A 274 -5.86 6.88 -18.62
CA SER A 274 -6.75 7.26 -19.72
C SER A 274 -8.03 7.96 -19.28
N LYS A 275 -8.45 7.80 -18.03
CA LYS A 275 -9.64 8.46 -17.44
C LYS A 275 -9.27 9.52 -16.38
N HIS A 276 -8.11 9.40 -15.75
CA HIS A 276 -7.64 10.30 -14.71
C HIS A 276 -6.19 10.70 -14.99
N PHE A 277 -5.95 11.99 -15.22
CA PHE A 277 -4.63 12.49 -15.64
C PHE A 277 -3.48 12.09 -14.69
N ASN A 278 -3.79 11.95 -13.39
CA ASN A 278 -2.89 11.48 -12.35
C ASN A 278 -3.07 9.99 -12.00
N GLY A 279 -3.73 9.23 -12.86
CA GLY A 279 -3.91 7.79 -12.70
C GLY A 279 -2.65 7.00 -13.05
N VAL A 280 -2.66 5.72 -12.68
CA VAL A 280 -1.63 4.75 -13.04
C VAL A 280 -1.72 4.45 -14.54
N PRO A 281 -0.60 4.37 -15.29
CA PRO A 281 -0.63 3.99 -16.71
C PRO A 281 -1.42 2.70 -16.96
N ASP A 282 -2.29 2.74 -17.96
CA ASP A 282 -3.25 1.66 -18.21
C ASP A 282 -2.60 0.29 -18.40
N ASN A 283 -1.48 0.23 -19.13
CA ASN A 283 -0.73 -1.02 -19.33
C ASN A 283 -0.16 -1.58 -18.01
N VAL A 284 0.19 -0.73 -17.06
CA VAL A 284 0.66 -1.15 -15.73
C VAL A 284 -0.51 -1.71 -14.91
N VAL A 285 -1.68 -1.07 -14.97
CA VAL A 285 -2.91 -1.59 -14.34
C VAL A 285 -3.24 -2.96 -14.92
N TYR A 286 -3.23 -3.11 -16.25
CA TYR A 286 -3.43 -4.41 -16.90
C TYR A 286 -2.39 -5.44 -16.48
N GLN A 287 -1.12 -5.07 -16.37
CA GLN A 287 -0.07 -5.97 -15.88
C GLN A 287 -0.36 -6.46 -14.46
N ILE A 288 -0.81 -5.58 -13.57
CA ILE A 288 -1.19 -5.91 -12.18
C ILE A 288 -2.37 -6.90 -12.19
N ILE A 289 -3.38 -6.66 -13.01
CA ILE A 289 -4.56 -7.55 -13.12
C ILE A 289 -4.15 -8.92 -13.69
N HIS A 290 -3.28 -8.97 -14.68
CA HIS A 290 -2.74 -10.23 -15.18
C HIS A 290 -1.91 -10.99 -14.13
N ASN A 291 -1.22 -10.29 -13.24
CA ASN A 291 -0.55 -10.94 -12.11
C ASN A 291 -1.56 -11.55 -11.14
N LEU A 292 -2.66 -10.83 -10.82
CA LEU A 292 -3.77 -11.38 -10.03
C LEU A 292 -4.37 -12.62 -10.68
N LYS A 293 -4.70 -12.55 -11.97
CA LYS A 293 -5.23 -13.69 -12.73
C LYS A 293 -4.31 -14.92 -12.61
N ASN A 294 -3.03 -14.73 -12.87
CA ASN A 294 -2.04 -15.82 -12.80
C ASN A 294 -1.90 -16.38 -11.37
N TYR A 295 -2.00 -15.53 -10.36
CA TYR A 295 -2.00 -15.94 -8.96
C TYR A 295 -3.21 -16.83 -8.63
N ILE A 296 -4.41 -16.45 -9.06
CA ILE A 296 -5.63 -17.22 -8.88
C ILE A 296 -5.53 -18.57 -9.58
N ILE A 297 -5.17 -18.58 -10.86
CA ILE A 297 -5.06 -19.83 -11.65
C ILE A 297 -4.03 -20.79 -11.03
N LYS A 298 -2.86 -20.27 -10.66
CA LYS A 298 -1.81 -21.09 -10.03
C LYS A 298 -2.28 -21.71 -8.72
N THR A 299 -2.95 -20.92 -7.89
CA THR A 299 -3.44 -21.38 -6.58
C THR A 299 -4.54 -22.43 -6.73
N LYS A 300 -5.50 -22.23 -7.65
CA LYS A 300 -6.54 -23.23 -7.96
C LYS A 300 -5.95 -24.58 -8.39
N ARG A 301 -4.90 -24.56 -9.22
CA ARG A 301 -4.24 -25.80 -9.66
C ARG A 301 -3.60 -26.56 -8.50
N LEU A 302 -2.99 -25.84 -7.54
CA LEU A 302 -2.40 -26.46 -6.36
C LEU A 302 -3.45 -27.11 -5.45
N GLU A 303 -4.61 -26.46 -5.27
CA GLU A 303 -5.72 -27.03 -4.50
C GLU A 303 -6.35 -28.27 -5.16
N SER A 304 -6.29 -28.40 -6.47
CA SER A 304 -6.84 -29.57 -7.19
C SER A 304 -5.92 -30.80 -7.14
N ILE A 305 -4.69 -30.66 -6.67
CA ILE A 305 -3.69 -31.74 -6.58
C ILE A 305 -3.64 -32.35 -5.16
N ILE A 306 -4.19 -31.64 -4.17
CA ILE A 306 -4.30 -32.07 -2.77
C ILE A 306 -5.69 -32.64 -2.49
#